data_0a22482040111df90f426e35f9adcdad
#
_entry.id   0a22482040111df90f426e35f9adcdad
#
_cell.length_a   1.000
_cell.length_b   1.000
_cell.length_c   1.000
_cell.angle_alpha   90.00
_cell.angle_beta   90.00
_cell.angle_gamma   90.00
#
_symmetry.space_group_name_H-M   'P 1'
#
loop_
_entity.id
_entity.type
_entity.pdbx_description
1 polymer ?
#
loop_
_entity_poly.entity_id
_entity_poly.type
_entity_poly.pdbx_seq_one_letter_code
_entity_poly.pdbx_strand_id
1 'polypeptide(L)'
;MTTPVPDIALNVDLRNPGQYFACCGILELASRLWPGSEAWFAKDSARAVFHVATRNGHNDPLAAIVHELCAAQPLVMLAADHEAQTQADRKPVVIVPFQLRLDWWLDPYGSGDKSELKIWAGQQTPERNINSLCDAWREIVKTAANRIKGTCLFSLRWPVTGRFGFDPAASWEAIDVGFSPDEQQVPVQTAPATEILAAIGLQRCRPGLIERRRRWFAYHPWADPLEIAVAPAGVVGVAGTLGAYEFPVVMRNSQYGSFGWAKLWEDA
;
A
#
# COMPACT_ATOMS: atom_id res chain seq x y z
N MET A 1 13.89 13.36 23.61
CA MET A 1 12.69 12.52 23.82
C MET A 1 13.14 11.07 23.74
N THR A 2 12.64 10.19 24.61
CA THR A 2 12.93 8.75 24.54
C THR A 2 12.06 8.13 23.46
N THR A 3 12.66 7.34 22.57
CA THR A 3 11.90 6.57 21.55
C THR A 3 10.92 5.62 22.25
N PRO A 4 9.64 5.60 21.87
CA PRO A 4 8.66 4.70 22.47
C PRO A 4 9.02 3.23 22.22
N VAL A 5 8.56 2.35 23.11
CA VAL A 5 8.72 0.90 22.90
C VAL A 5 7.70 0.44 21.84
N PRO A 6 8.13 -0.23 20.77
CA PRO A 6 7.21 -0.67 19.73
C PRO A 6 6.40 -1.90 20.17
N ASP A 7 5.11 -1.89 19.84
CA ASP A 7 4.20 -3.04 20.01
C ASP A 7 4.14 -3.91 18.75
N ILE A 8 4.45 -3.32 17.58
CA ILE A 8 4.54 -4.02 16.29
C ILE A 8 5.92 -3.78 15.70
N ALA A 9 6.52 -4.84 15.16
CA ALA A 9 7.76 -4.79 14.37
C ALA A 9 7.57 -5.59 13.09
N LEU A 10 7.69 -4.94 11.93
CA LEU A 10 7.50 -5.53 10.61
C LEU A 10 8.81 -5.51 9.82
N ASN A 11 9.23 -6.65 9.31
CA ASN A 11 10.34 -6.72 8.37
C ASN A 11 9.92 -6.12 7.02
N VAL A 12 10.72 -5.21 6.50
CA VAL A 12 10.44 -4.44 5.27
C VAL A 12 11.62 -4.47 4.33
N ASP A 13 11.39 -4.74 3.05
CA ASP A 13 12.35 -4.41 2.00
C ASP A 13 12.05 -2.98 1.52
N LEU A 14 12.92 -2.03 1.89
CA LEU A 14 12.77 -0.63 1.49
C LEU A 14 12.89 -0.42 -0.02
N ARG A 15 13.39 -1.40 -0.80
CA ARG A 15 13.37 -1.33 -2.26
C ARG A 15 12.03 -1.76 -2.85
N ASN A 16 11.11 -2.26 -2.03
CA ASN A 16 9.76 -2.61 -2.43
C ASN A 16 8.79 -1.47 -2.04
N PRO A 17 8.37 -0.59 -2.98
CA PRO A 17 7.48 0.52 -2.68
C PRO A 17 6.14 0.05 -2.09
N GLY A 18 5.64 -1.11 -2.54
CA GLY A 18 4.40 -1.69 -2.00
C GLY A 18 4.51 -1.98 -0.51
N GLN A 19 5.63 -2.56 -0.05
CA GLN A 19 5.85 -2.80 1.37
C GLN A 19 6.01 -1.50 2.17
N TYR A 20 6.71 -0.51 1.61
CA TYR A 20 6.85 0.79 2.25
C TYR A 20 5.49 1.46 2.46
N PHE A 21 4.64 1.56 1.42
CA PHE A 21 3.32 2.15 1.56
C PHE A 21 2.36 1.27 2.38
N ALA A 22 2.57 -0.05 2.42
CA ALA A 22 1.84 -0.93 3.32
C ALA A 22 2.15 -0.63 4.80
N CYS A 23 3.39 -0.26 5.13
CA CYS A 23 3.73 0.24 6.47
C CYS A 23 2.96 1.53 6.82
N CYS A 24 2.84 2.47 5.87
CA CYS A 24 1.98 3.65 6.04
C CYS A 24 0.52 3.26 6.29
N GLY A 25 0.03 2.22 5.61
CA GLY A 25 -1.31 1.67 5.82
C GLY A 25 -1.50 1.06 7.21
N ILE A 26 -0.50 0.34 7.73
CA ILE A 26 -0.52 -0.15 9.11
C ILE A 26 -0.61 1.00 10.11
N LEU A 27 0.16 2.08 9.91
CA LEU A 27 0.10 3.27 10.78
C LEU A 27 -1.28 3.96 10.70
N GLU A 28 -1.89 4.06 9.50
CA GLU A 28 -3.24 4.61 9.35
C GLU A 28 -4.25 3.78 10.14
N LEU A 29 -4.21 2.44 10.03
CA LEU A 29 -5.12 1.55 10.76
C LEU A 29 -4.84 1.58 12.27
N ALA A 30 -3.58 1.54 12.68
CA ALA A 30 -3.20 1.67 14.10
C ALA A 30 -3.72 2.98 14.70
N SER A 31 -3.58 4.09 13.97
CA SER A 31 -4.06 5.40 14.43
C SER A 31 -5.59 5.46 14.57
N ARG A 32 -6.34 4.70 13.75
CA ARG A 32 -7.81 4.62 13.85
C ARG A 32 -8.27 3.75 15.00
N LEU A 33 -7.57 2.65 15.25
CA LEU A 33 -7.86 1.76 16.38
C LEU A 33 -7.37 2.34 17.70
N TRP A 34 -6.21 2.98 17.69
CA TRP A 34 -5.54 3.55 18.86
C TRP A 34 -4.99 4.96 18.53
N PRO A 35 -5.80 6.00 18.68
CA PRO A 35 -5.39 7.38 18.41
C PRO A 35 -4.13 7.77 19.16
N GLY A 36 -3.20 8.42 18.44
CA GLY A 36 -1.88 8.78 18.93
C GLY A 36 -0.84 7.67 18.77
N SER A 37 -1.10 6.63 17.99
CA SER A 37 -0.08 5.67 17.56
C SER A 37 0.99 6.36 16.74
N GLU A 38 2.26 6.00 16.99
CA GLU A 38 3.43 6.52 16.31
C GLU A 38 4.19 5.39 15.60
N ALA A 39 4.88 5.71 14.51
CA ALA A 39 5.67 4.73 13.80
C ALA A 39 6.95 5.33 13.22
N TRP A 40 7.95 4.47 13.01
CA TRP A 40 9.25 4.83 12.43
C TRP A 40 9.89 3.63 11.76
N PHE A 41 10.86 3.89 10.90
CA PHE A 41 11.72 2.87 10.31
C PHE A 41 13.05 2.82 11.07
N ALA A 42 13.60 1.61 11.21
CA ALA A 42 14.95 1.38 11.73
C ALA A 42 15.71 0.45 10.79
N LYS A 43 17.04 0.59 10.74
CA LYS A 43 17.91 -0.38 10.07
C LYS A 43 18.48 -1.33 11.12
N ASP A 44 18.21 -2.62 10.98
CA ASP A 44 18.87 -3.67 11.71
C ASP A 44 19.80 -4.39 10.72
N SER A 45 21.09 -4.28 10.95
CA SER A 45 22.26 -4.81 10.21
C SER A 45 22.05 -5.24 8.74
N ALA A 46 21.03 -6.01 8.41
CA ALA A 46 20.77 -6.54 7.07
C ALA A 46 19.37 -6.20 6.51
N ARG A 47 18.45 -5.66 7.33
CA ARG A 47 17.05 -5.41 6.93
C ARG A 47 16.53 -4.14 7.56
N ALA A 48 15.55 -3.54 6.92
CA ALA A 48 14.78 -2.50 7.56
C ALA A 48 13.62 -3.13 8.36
N VAL A 49 13.32 -2.50 9.49
CA VAL A 49 12.18 -2.85 10.34
C VAL A 49 11.31 -1.62 10.50
N PHE A 50 10.02 -1.79 10.30
CA PHE A 50 9.03 -0.77 10.60
C PHE A 50 8.42 -1.03 11.98
N HIS A 51 8.52 -0.07 12.85
CA HIS A 51 8.04 -0.12 14.22
C HIS A 51 6.76 0.70 14.35
N VAL A 52 5.80 0.19 15.13
CA VAL A 52 4.61 0.95 15.57
C VAL A 52 4.47 0.83 17.07
N ALA A 53 4.32 1.96 17.73
CA ALA A 53 3.97 2.05 19.14
C ALA A 53 2.52 2.52 19.28
N THR A 54 1.68 1.73 19.96
CA THR A 54 0.31 2.08 20.30
C THR A 54 0.26 2.72 21.69
N ARG A 55 -0.57 3.74 21.88
CA ARG A 55 -0.56 4.48 23.18
C ARG A 55 -1.04 3.67 24.38
N ASN A 56 -1.78 2.60 24.18
CA ASN A 56 -2.47 1.90 25.28
C ASN A 56 -2.02 0.45 25.49
N GLY A 57 -0.90 0.04 24.90
CA GLY A 57 -0.29 -1.28 25.11
C GLY A 57 -1.30 -2.43 24.91
N HIS A 58 -1.54 -2.84 23.67
CA HIS A 58 -2.38 -3.99 23.37
C HIS A 58 -1.58 -5.28 23.39
N ASN A 59 -2.16 -6.38 23.86
CA ASN A 59 -1.48 -7.67 23.94
C ASN A 59 -1.01 -8.21 22.56
N ASP A 60 -1.74 -7.91 21.48
CA ASP A 60 -1.36 -8.27 20.10
C ASP A 60 -2.01 -7.29 19.10
N PRO A 61 -1.46 -6.09 18.92
CA PRO A 61 -2.05 -5.09 18.01
C PRO A 61 -1.96 -5.51 16.54
N LEU A 62 -0.98 -6.31 16.14
CA LEU A 62 -0.91 -6.83 14.78
C LEU A 62 -2.08 -7.79 14.49
N ALA A 63 -2.40 -8.69 15.43
CA ALA A 63 -3.54 -9.58 15.27
C ALA A 63 -4.86 -8.81 15.22
N ALA A 64 -5.01 -7.72 15.98
CA ALA A 64 -6.19 -6.87 15.92
C ALA A 64 -6.33 -6.21 14.53
N ILE A 65 -5.27 -5.64 13.96
CA ILE A 65 -5.28 -5.06 12.60
C ILE A 65 -5.63 -6.15 11.56
N VAL A 66 -5.04 -7.34 11.68
CA VAL A 66 -5.32 -8.50 10.80
C VAL A 66 -6.80 -8.87 10.85
N HIS A 67 -7.38 -8.95 12.04
CA HIS A 67 -8.79 -9.26 12.25
C HIS A 67 -9.71 -8.21 11.60
N GLU A 68 -9.44 -6.92 11.83
CA GLU A 68 -10.23 -5.84 11.25
C GLU A 68 -10.13 -5.80 9.72
N LEU A 69 -8.94 -6.11 9.15
CA LEU A 69 -8.77 -6.26 7.70
C LEU A 69 -9.61 -7.41 7.12
N CYS A 70 -9.84 -8.49 7.88
CA CYS A 70 -10.74 -9.56 7.43
C CYS A 70 -12.20 -9.11 7.34
N ALA A 71 -12.62 -8.18 8.20
CA ALA A 71 -13.95 -7.59 8.16
C ALA A 71 -14.08 -6.48 7.08
N ALA A 72 -12.97 -6.04 6.48
CA ALA A 72 -12.97 -4.94 5.53
C ALA A 72 -13.83 -5.23 4.30
N GLN A 73 -14.66 -4.24 3.95
CA GLN A 73 -15.52 -4.27 2.76
C GLN A 73 -15.45 -2.90 2.07
N PRO A 74 -15.24 -2.85 0.74
CA PRO A 74 -15.31 -1.62 -0.01
C PRO A 74 -16.75 -1.27 -0.35
N LEU A 75 -17.12 -0.02 -0.09
CA LEU A 75 -18.40 0.56 -0.52
C LEU A 75 -18.10 1.68 -1.52
N VAL A 76 -18.63 1.56 -2.74
CA VAL A 76 -18.48 2.60 -3.76
C VAL A 76 -19.31 3.81 -3.38
N MET A 77 -18.69 4.99 -3.36
CA MET A 77 -19.41 6.23 -3.19
C MET A 77 -20.10 6.61 -4.51
N LEU A 78 -21.42 6.75 -4.47
CA LEU A 78 -22.16 7.29 -5.60
C LEU A 78 -21.90 8.80 -5.65
N ALA A 79 -21.47 9.29 -6.81
CA ALA A 79 -21.41 10.74 -7.01
C ALA A 79 -22.82 11.32 -7.09
N ALA A 80 -23.00 12.52 -6.53
CA ALA A 80 -24.28 13.24 -6.62
C ALA A 80 -24.61 13.65 -8.06
N ASP A 81 -23.60 13.79 -8.93
CA ASP A 81 -23.76 14.26 -10.30
C ASP A 81 -23.71 13.09 -11.31
N HIS A 82 -24.66 13.12 -12.26
CA HIS A 82 -24.83 12.08 -13.30
C HIS A 82 -23.59 11.87 -14.20
N GLU A 83 -22.77 12.87 -14.43
CA GLU A 83 -21.59 12.77 -15.31
C GLU A 83 -20.46 11.92 -14.70
N ALA A 84 -20.32 11.88 -13.38
CA ALA A 84 -19.33 11.03 -12.70
C ALA A 84 -19.71 9.55 -12.65
N GLN A 85 -20.93 9.18 -13.08
CA GLN A 85 -21.41 7.78 -13.04
C GLN A 85 -20.82 6.89 -14.12
N THR A 86 -20.22 7.46 -15.18
CA THR A 86 -19.80 6.68 -16.35
C THR A 86 -18.43 6.00 -16.20
N GLN A 87 -17.62 6.35 -15.19
CA GLN A 87 -16.26 5.81 -15.06
C GLN A 87 -16.07 5.06 -13.71
N ALA A 88 -16.54 3.83 -13.65
CA ALA A 88 -16.45 2.99 -12.45
C ALA A 88 -15.01 2.82 -11.91
N ASP A 89 -14.00 2.90 -12.78
CA ASP A 89 -12.59 2.80 -12.45
C ASP A 89 -12.01 4.03 -11.71
N ARG A 90 -12.81 5.10 -11.57
CA ARG A 90 -12.41 6.36 -10.92
C ARG A 90 -13.19 6.67 -9.64
N LYS A 91 -14.22 5.89 -9.30
CA LYS A 91 -15.05 6.20 -8.13
C LYS A 91 -14.29 6.08 -6.82
N PRO A 92 -14.50 7.00 -5.86
CA PRO A 92 -14.02 6.83 -4.49
C PRO A 92 -14.64 5.59 -3.86
N VAL A 93 -13.89 4.98 -2.94
CA VAL A 93 -14.33 3.81 -2.18
C VAL A 93 -14.17 4.10 -0.70
N VAL A 94 -15.16 3.73 0.12
CA VAL A 94 -15.04 3.75 1.58
C VAL A 94 -14.84 2.33 2.06
N ILE A 95 -13.78 2.10 2.82
CA ILE A 95 -13.53 0.81 3.47
C ILE A 95 -14.19 0.83 4.85
N VAL A 96 -15.21 0.00 5.04
CA VAL A 96 -15.80 -0.27 6.36
C VAL A 96 -15.10 -1.48 6.99
N PRO A 97 -14.99 -1.57 8.34
CA PRO A 97 -15.56 -0.70 9.36
C PRO A 97 -14.76 0.60 9.65
N PHE A 98 -13.61 0.79 9.03
CA PHE A 98 -12.71 1.91 9.32
C PHE A 98 -13.24 3.29 8.93
N GLN A 99 -14.32 3.38 8.14
CA GLN A 99 -14.81 4.62 7.54
C GLN A 99 -13.69 5.36 6.77
N LEU A 100 -12.84 4.58 6.10
CA LEU A 100 -11.67 5.08 5.40
C LEU A 100 -12.00 5.32 3.93
N ARG A 101 -12.14 6.58 3.54
CA ARG A 101 -12.31 6.97 2.14
C ARG A 101 -10.99 6.84 1.41
N LEU A 102 -10.99 6.13 0.29
CA LEU A 102 -9.89 6.02 -0.65
C LEU A 102 -10.29 6.69 -1.96
N ASP A 103 -9.50 7.66 -2.40
CA ASP A 103 -9.65 8.39 -3.66
C ASP A 103 -8.32 8.90 -4.23
N TRP A 104 -7.17 8.41 -3.72
CA TRP A 104 -5.84 8.86 -4.13
C TRP A 104 -5.54 8.65 -5.62
N TRP A 105 -6.29 7.81 -6.31
CA TRP A 105 -6.21 7.60 -7.76
C TRP A 105 -6.87 8.72 -8.58
N LEU A 106 -7.57 9.64 -7.92
CA LEU A 106 -8.10 10.84 -8.54
C LEU A 106 -7.08 11.98 -8.37
N ASP A 107 -6.99 12.84 -9.39
CA ASP A 107 -6.24 14.08 -9.23
C ASP A 107 -7.11 15.09 -8.46
N PRO A 108 -6.70 15.51 -7.25
CA PRO A 108 -7.48 16.45 -6.46
C PRO A 108 -7.47 17.88 -7.02
N TYR A 109 -6.56 18.19 -7.93
CA TYR A 109 -6.36 19.53 -8.50
C TYR A 109 -6.75 19.62 -9.98
N GLY A 110 -7.09 18.50 -10.59
CA GLY A 110 -7.39 18.41 -12.01
C GLY A 110 -8.88 18.36 -12.31
N SER A 111 -9.21 18.53 -13.57
CA SER A 111 -10.54 18.43 -14.16
C SER A 111 -11.10 17.00 -14.23
N GLY A 112 -10.92 16.20 -13.17
CA GLY A 112 -11.32 14.78 -13.12
C GLY A 112 -10.32 13.82 -13.74
N ASP A 113 -9.07 14.24 -13.94
CA ASP A 113 -8.01 13.41 -14.45
C ASP A 113 -7.52 12.38 -13.42
N LYS A 114 -6.74 11.43 -13.91
CA LYS A 114 -6.15 10.36 -13.11
C LYS A 114 -4.90 10.88 -12.41
N SER A 115 -4.72 10.47 -11.16
CA SER A 115 -3.40 10.57 -10.52
C SER A 115 -2.37 9.76 -11.31
N GLU A 116 -1.13 10.23 -11.38
CA GLU A 116 -0.01 9.51 -11.99
C GLU A 116 0.28 8.17 -11.29
N LEU A 117 -0.19 8.01 -10.05
CA LEU A 117 -0.11 6.75 -9.29
C LEU A 117 -1.17 5.72 -9.71
N LYS A 118 -2.21 6.11 -10.47
CA LYS A 118 -3.21 5.17 -10.96
C LYS A 118 -2.63 4.31 -12.10
N ILE A 119 -2.47 3.02 -11.85
CA ILE A 119 -1.76 2.08 -12.73
C ILE A 119 -2.65 0.99 -13.34
N TRP A 120 -3.96 1.07 -13.14
CA TRP A 120 -4.95 0.17 -13.76
C TRP A 120 -5.90 0.92 -14.67
N ALA A 121 -6.49 0.22 -15.63
CA ALA A 121 -7.47 0.76 -16.57
C ALA A 121 -8.47 -0.34 -17.00
N GLY A 122 -9.36 0.02 -17.90
CA GLY A 122 -10.33 -0.90 -18.47
C GLY A 122 -11.36 -1.38 -17.45
N GLN A 123 -11.57 -2.68 -17.36
CA GLN A 123 -12.59 -3.28 -16.50
C GLN A 123 -12.18 -3.42 -15.03
N GLN A 124 -10.96 -3.06 -14.68
CA GLN A 124 -10.53 -3.07 -13.28
C GLN A 124 -11.01 -1.81 -12.55
N THR A 125 -11.70 -2.02 -11.46
CA THR A 125 -12.17 -0.94 -10.58
C THR A 125 -11.51 -1.06 -9.21
N PRO A 126 -11.35 0.04 -8.46
CA PRO A 126 -10.82 0.00 -7.09
C PRO A 126 -11.58 -0.97 -6.20
N GLU A 127 -12.93 -0.97 -6.30
CA GLU A 127 -13.79 -1.88 -5.55
C GLU A 127 -13.50 -3.34 -5.88
N ARG A 128 -13.42 -3.70 -7.17
CA ARG A 128 -13.13 -5.08 -7.60
C ARG A 128 -11.75 -5.53 -7.11
N ASN A 129 -10.74 -4.65 -7.19
CA ASN A 129 -9.40 -4.96 -6.72
C ASN A 129 -9.39 -5.18 -5.20
N ILE A 130 -10.01 -4.29 -4.43
CA ILE A 130 -10.09 -4.42 -2.97
C ILE A 130 -10.84 -5.70 -2.58
N ASN A 131 -12.00 -5.99 -3.19
CA ASN A 131 -12.75 -7.22 -2.92
C ASN A 131 -11.91 -8.47 -3.18
N SER A 132 -11.26 -8.57 -4.35
CA SER A 132 -10.39 -9.71 -4.69
C SER A 132 -9.25 -9.91 -3.67
N LEU A 133 -8.64 -8.80 -3.24
CA LEU A 133 -7.55 -8.82 -2.27
C LEU A 133 -8.06 -9.17 -0.85
N CYS A 134 -9.21 -8.64 -0.43
CA CYS A 134 -9.83 -8.99 0.86
C CYS A 134 -10.23 -10.46 0.92
N ASP A 135 -10.78 -11.01 -0.16
CA ASP A 135 -11.12 -12.44 -0.23
C ASP A 135 -9.86 -13.31 -0.11
N ALA A 136 -8.82 -12.98 -0.86
CA ALA A 136 -7.53 -13.65 -0.76
C ALA A 136 -6.92 -13.54 0.65
N TRP A 137 -7.05 -12.39 1.30
CA TRP A 137 -6.59 -12.19 2.67
C TRP A 137 -7.36 -13.05 3.67
N ARG A 138 -8.69 -13.14 3.55
CA ARG A 138 -9.52 -14.02 4.39
C ARG A 138 -9.12 -15.49 4.28
N GLU A 139 -8.80 -15.96 3.07
CA GLU A 139 -8.31 -17.33 2.86
C GLU A 139 -6.94 -17.57 3.49
N ILE A 140 -6.01 -16.60 3.43
CA ILE A 140 -4.72 -16.68 4.14
C ILE A 140 -4.96 -16.78 5.66
N VAL A 141 -5.79 -15.90 6.21
CA VAL A 141 -6.07 -15.90 7.66
C VAL A 141 -6.70 -17.23 8.10
N LYS A 142 -7.62 -17.76 7.30
CA LYS A 142 -8.30 -19.03 7.57
C LYS A 142 -7.35 -20.23 7.52
N THR A 143 -6.39 -20.25 6.57
CA THR A 143 -5.54 -21.41 6.29
C THR A 143 -4.15 -21.33 6.90
N ALA A 144 -3.67 -20.15 7.19
CA ALA A 144 -2.29 -19.89 7.59
C ALA A 144 -2.16 -18.84 8.71
N ALA A 145 -3.15 -18.73 9.62
CA ALA A 145 -3.16 -17.73 10.70
C ALA A 145 -1.87 -17.75 11.55
N ASN A 146 -1.34 -18.93 11.85
CA ASN A 146 -0.11 -19.12 12.60
C ASN A 146 1.16 -18.57 11.91
N ARG A 147 1.09 -18.28 10.61
CA ARG A 147 2.18 -17.70 9.81
C ARG A 147 2.09 -16.16 9.74
N ILE A 148 1.00 -15.57 10.22
CA ILE A 148 0.81 -14.12 10.20
C ILE A 148 1.61 -13.52 11.35
N LYS A 149 2.83 -13.09 11.04
CA LYS A 149 3.76 -12.46 11.99
C LYS A 149 4.41 -11.25 11.30
N GLY A 150 4.89 -10.30 12.08
CA GLY A 150 5.58 -9.12 11.55
C GLY A 150 6.76 -9.45 10.63
N THR A 151 7.40 -10.61 10.83
CA THR A 151 8.53 -11.06 9.99
C THR A 151 8.15 -11.55 8.61
N CYS A 152 6.87 -11.93 8.36
CA CYS A 152 6.44 -12.53 7.10
C CYS A 152 5.11 -11.99 6.55
N LEU A 153 4.52 -10.96 7.18
CA LEU A 153 3.24 -10.37 6.75
C LEU A 153 3.23 -10.05 5.25
N PHE A 154 4.26 -9.41 4.74
CA PHE A 154 4.38 -8.98 3.35
C PHE A 154 4.84 -10.09 2.37
N SER A 155 5.15 -11.28 2.86
CA SER A 155 5.57 -12.42 2.04
C SER A 155 4.48 -13.48 1.84
N LEU A 156 3.34 -13.37 2.53
CA LEU A 156 2.22 -14.29 2.40
C LEU A 156 1.51 -14.05 1.07
N ARG A 157 1.53 -15.06 0.19
CA ARG A 157 1.00 -14.95 -1.18
C ARG A 157 -0.24 -15.79 -1.36
N TRP A 158 -1.13 -15.29 -2.22
CA TRP A 158 -2.36 -15.96 -2.63
C TRP A 158 -2.71 -15.60 -4.08
N PRO A 159 -3.33 -16.51 -4.85
CA PRO A 159 -3.79 -16.20 -6.20
C PRO A 159 -4.95 -15.19 -6.15
N VAL A 160 -4.89 -14.17 -7.01
CA VAL A 160 -5.93 -13.13 -7.12
C VAL A 160 -6.31 -12.87 -8.57
N THR A 161 -7.53 -12.40 -8.78
CA THR A 161 -8.05 -11.98 -10.10
C THR A 161 -8.00 -10.47 -10.31
N GLY A 162 -7.83 -9.69 -9.22
CA GLY A 162 -7.72 -8.23 -9.24
C GLY A 162 -6.69 -7.75 -8.23
N ARG A 163 -5.86 -6.79 -8.63
CA ARG A 163 -4.83 -6.18 -7.77
C ARG A 163 -4.52 -4.77 -8.23
N PHE A 164 -3.83 -4.00 -7.41
CA PHE A 164 -3.37 -2.68 -7.77
C PHE A 164 -2.02 -2.69 -8.49
N GLY A 165 -1.12 -3.63 -8.16
CA GLY A 165 0.21 -3.73 -8.75
C GLY A 165 1.28 -2.93 -8.00
N PHE A 166 1.15 -2.78 -6.69
CA PHE A 166 2.12 -2.06 -5.86
C PHE A 166 3.32 -2.91 -5.47
N ASP A 167 3.16 -4.24 -5.40
CA ASP A 167 4.23 -5.17 -5.08
C ASP A 167 5.02 -5.54 -6.34
N PRO A 168 6.24 -4.99 -6.58
CA PRO A 168 7.05 -5.34 -7.74
C PRO A 168 7.46 -6.83 -7.74
N ALA A 169 7.52 -7.48 -6.58
CA ALA A 169 7.84 -8.91 -6.49
C ALA A 169 6.72 -9.82 -7.01
N ALA A 170 5.50 -9.28 -7.18
CA ALA A 170 4.36 -9.98 -7.79
C ALA A 170 4.16 -9.60 -9.26
N SER A 171 4.97 -8.68 -9.79
CA SER A 171 4.83 -8.14 -11.14
C SER A 171 5.66 -8.95 -12.12
N TRP A 172 4.99 -9.70 -12.98
CA TRP A 172 5.61 -10.48 -14.03
C TRP A 172 5.72 -9.66 -15.31
N GLU A 173 6.83 -9.69 -15.99
CA GLU A 173 6.96 -9.17 -17.33
C GLU A 173 6.59 -10.27 -18.34
N ALA A 174 5.68 -9.97 -19.26
CA ALA A 174 5.32 -10.90 -20.32
C ALA A 174 6.55 -11.30 -21.16
N ILE A 175 7.53 -10.41 -21.27
CA ILE A 175 8.82 -10.66 -21.94
C ILE A 175 9.62 -11.73 -21.21
N ASP A 176 9.64 -11.71 -19.86
CA ASP A 176 10.41 -12.69 -19.07
C ASP A 176 9.77 -14.06 -19.05
N VAL A 177 8.45 -14.15 -19.20
CA VAL A 177 7.68 -15.40 -19.12
C VAL A 177 7.37 -15.97 -20.51
N GLY A 178 7.49 -15.17 -21.57
CA GLY A 178 7.21 -15.58 -22.96
C GLY A 178 5.72 -15.71 -23.31
N PHE A 179 4.80 -15.39 -22.39
CA PHE A 179 3.36 -15.38 -22.64
C PHE A 179 2.64 -14.36 -21.72
N SER A 180 1.42 -13.97 -22.06
CA SER A 180 0.57 -13.14 -21.22
C SER A 180 -0.19 -14.01 -20.20
N PRO A 181 0.03 -13.87 -18.89
CA PRO A 181 -0.73 -14.60 -17.88
C PRO A 181 -2.23 -14.33 -17.95
N ASP A 182 -2.65 -13.12 -18.34
CA ASP A 182 -4.06 -12.75 -18.50
C ASP A 182 -4.73 -13.51 -19.66
N GLU A 183 -4.03 -13.69 -20.79
CA GLU A 183 -4.54 -14.48 -21.93
C GLU A 183 -4.67 -15.98 -21.60
N GLN A 184 -3.79 -16.48 -20.74
CA GLN A 184 -3.80 -17.86 -20.28
C GLN A 184 -4.67 -18.07 -19.03
N GLN A 185 -5.30 -17.01 -18.50
CA GLN A 185 -6.08 -17.02 -17.25
C GLN A 185 -5.33 -17.60 -16.05
N VAL A 186 -4.00 -17.45 -16.02
CA VAL A 186 -3.17 -17.93 -14.90
C VAL A 186 -3.33 -16.98 -13.72
N PRO A 187 -3.80 -17.47 -12.56
CA PRO A 187 -3.93 -16.62 -11.37
C PRO A 187 -2.57 -16.08 -10.93
N VAL A 188 -2.49 -14.77 -10.75
CA VAL A 188 -1.25 -14.13 -10.30
C VAL A 188 -1.11 -14.28 -8.80
N GLN A 189 0.04 -14.82 -8.37
CA GLN A 189 0.39 -14.90 -6.95
C GLN A 189 0.83 -13.51 -6.45
N THR A 190 0.05 -12.90 -5.58
CA THR A 190 0.40 -11.60 -4.96
C THR A 190 0.42 -11.69 -3.44
N ALA A 191 0.96 -10.68 -2.77
CA ALA A 191 0.84 -10.49 -1.33
C ALA A 191 -0.37 -9.60 -1.01
N PRO A 192 -1.57 -10.15 -0.68
CA PRO A 192 -2.79 -9.36 -0.53
C PRO A 192 -2.66 -8.30 0.57
N ALA A 193 -1.96 -8.61 1.67
CA ALA A 193 -1.70 -7.65 2.74
C ALA A 193 -0.91 -6.44 2.23
N THR A 194 0.14 -6.66 1.43
CA THR A 194 0.94 -5.58 0.84
C THR A 194 0.06 -4.68 -0.03
N GLU A 195 -0.73 -5.26 -0.92
CA GLU A 195 -1.57 -4.52 -1.86
C GLU A 195 -2.68 -3.71 -1.17
N ILE A 196 -3.41 -4.31 -0.20
CA ILE A 196 -4.49 -3.62 0.53
C ILE A 196 -3.91 -2.51 1.39
N LEU A 197 -2.89 -2.83 2.17
CA LEU A 197 -2.28 -1.86 3.09
C LEU A 197 -1.60 -0.72 2.35
N ALA A 198 -0.95 -1.00 1.20
CA ALA A 198 -0.41 0.06 0.36
C ALA A 198 -1.50 0.96 -0.23
N ALA A 199 -2.65 0.40 -0.65
CA ALA A 199 -3.79 1.20 -1.08
C ALA A 199 -4.30 2.14 0.03
N ILE A 200 -4.33 1.65 1.27
CA ILE A 200 -4.67 2.45 2.45
C ILE A 200 -3.61 3.52 2.72
N GLY A 201 -2.34 3.15 2.72
CA GLY A 201 -1.23 4.05 3.01
C GLY A 201 -1.11 5.20 2.02
N LEU A 202 -1.29 4.93 0.72
CA LEU A 202 -1.24 5.92 -0.35
C LEU A 202 -2.32 6.99 -0.24
N GLN A 203 -3.39 6.76 0.53
CA GLN A 203 -4.41 7.78 0.73
C GLN A 203 -3.83 9.03 1.41
N ARG A 204 -2.92 8.85 2.34
CA ARG A 204 -2.31 9.93 3.11
C ARG A 204 -0.82 10.11 2.78
N CYS A 205 -0.08 9.03 2.72
CA CYS A 205 1.36 8.99 2.51
C CYS A 205 1.68 8.86 1.02
N ARG A 206 1.58 9.95 0.28
CA ARG A 206 1.85 9.96 -1.17
C ARG A 206 3.34 10.20 -1.42
N PRO A 207 3.96 9.47 -2.37
CA PRO A 207 5.35 9.74 -2.77
C PRO A 207 5.46 11.08 -3.49
N GLY A 208 6.64 11.68 -3.42
CA GLY A 208 6.99 12.85 -4.22
C GLY A 208 7.13 12.48 -5.70
N LEU A 209 6.58 13.30 -6.60
CA LEU A 209 6.75 13.12 -8.04
C LEU A 209 8.07 13.77 -8.48
N ILE A 210 9.02 12.96 -8.99
CA ILE A 210 10.32 13.43 -9.49
C ILE A 210 10.20 13.84 -10.97
N GLU A 211 9.68 12.92 -11.80
CA GLU A 211 9.57 13.14 -13.23
C GLU A 211 8.22 12.64 -13.76
N ARG A 212 7.36 13.58 -14.20
CA ARG A 212 5.99 13.27 -14.66
C ARG A 212 5.96 12.41 -15.92
N ARG A 213 6.79 12.72 -16.92
CA ARG A 213 6.77 11.99 -18.20
C ARG A 213 7.12 10.51 -18.06
N ARG A 214 8.06 10.19 -17.17
CA ARG A 214 8.50 8.82 -16.89
C ARG A 214 7.79 8.20 -15.71
N ARG A 215 6.93 8.96 -15.01
CA ARG A 215 6.25 8.53 -13.80
C ARG A 215 7.22 7.97 -12.76
N TRP A 216 8.26 8.76 -12.44
CA TRP A 216 9.21 8.47 -11.38
C TRP A 216 8.81 9.19 -10.10
N PHE A 217 8.89 8.46 -9.00
CA PHE A 217 8.49 8.92 -7.68
C PHE A 217 9.58 8.65 -6.66
N ALA A 218 9.58 9.42 -5.56
CA ALA A 218 10.48 9.21 -4.43
C ALA A 218 9.72 9.09 -3.11
N TYR A 219 10.32 8.37 -2.17
CA TYR A 219 9.90 8.30 -0.79
C TYR A 219 11.09 8.18 0.15
N HIS A 220 10.88 8.58 1.41
CA HIS A 220 11.89 8.60 2.45
C HIS A 220 11.40 7.82 3.67
N PRO A 221 12.06 6.70 4.06
CA PRO A 221 11.82 6.07 5.35
C PRO A 221 12.27 6.99 6.48
N TRP A 222 11.34 7.42 7.31
CA TRP A 222 11.63 8.32 8.43
C TRP A 222 12.09 7.56 9.67
N ALA A 223 13.04 8.13 10.43
CA ALA A 223 13.68 7.49 11.57
C ALA A 223 13.06 7.86 12.92
N ASP A 224 12.40 9.00 12.99
CA ASP A 224 11.77 9.49 14.22
C ASP A 224 10.33 8.98 14.35
N PRO A 225 9.83 8.69 15.57
CA PRO A 225 8.44 8.33 15.77
C PRO A 225 7.48 9.43 15.28
N LEU A 226 6.63 9.13 14.31
CA LEU A 226 5.65 10.05 13.75
C LEU A 226 4.23 9.47 13.84
N GLU A 227 3.28 10.33 14.27
CA GLU A 227 1.85 10.05 14.09
C GLU A 227 1.46 10.14 12.63
N ILE A 228 0.37 9.45 12.25
CA ILE A 228 -0.11 9.41 10.86
C ILE A 228 -0.40 10.80 10.28
N ALA A 229 -0.78 11.77 11.09
CA ALA A 229 -1.03 13.14 10.65
C ALA A 229 0.23 13.85 10.14
N VAL A 230 1.40 13.46 10.65
CA VAL A 230 2.72 14.04 10.32
C VAL A 230 3.52 13.15 9.36
N ALA A 231 3.22 11.85 9.28
CA ALA A 231 3.91 10.89 8.42
C ALA A 231 4.07 11.33 6.95
N PRO A 232 3.11 12.07 6.31
CA PRO A 232 3.32 12.62 4.97
C PRO A 232 4.58 13.48 4.83
N ALA A 233 4.94 14.26 5.86
CA ALA A 233 6.17 15.04 5.87
C ALA A 233 7.42 14.14 5.93
N GLY A 234 7.34 13.01 6.64
CA GLY A 234 8.38 11.97 6.63
C GLY A 234 8.56 11.37 5.24
N VAL A 235 7.46 11.02 4.56
CA VAL A 235 7.49 10.43 3.20
C VAL A 235 8.22 11.29 2.19
N VAL A 236 8.10 12.62 2.29
CA VAL A 236 8.77 13.57 1.38
C VAL A 236 10.12 14.09 1.92
N GLY A 237 10.65 13.46 2.98
CA GLY A 237 12.00 13.73 3.48
C GLY A 237 12.14 14.95 4.38
N VAL A 238 11.05 15.53 4.91
CA VAL A 238 11.09 16.68 5.82
C VAL A 238 11.47 16.27 7.25
N ALA A 239 11.18 15.03 7.65
CA ALA A 239 11.61 14.46 8.92
C ALA A 239 12.96 13.72 8.78
N GLY A 240 13.60 13.35 9.91
CA GLY A 240 14.83 12.54 9.90
C GLY A 240 14.66 11.26 9.06
N THR A 241 15.56 11.05 8.08
CA THR A 241 15.42 9.96 7.09
C THR A 241 16.55 8.94 7.20
N LEU A 242 16.24 7.68 6.84
CA LEU A 242 17.23 6.59 6.66
C LEU A 242 17.79 6.54 5.22
N GLY A 243 17.44 7.48 4.37
CA GLY A 243 17.83 7.59 2.99
C GLY A 243 16.63 7.91 2.09
N ALA A 244 16.90 8.20 0.84
CA ALA A 244 15.89 8.45 -0.18
C ALA A 244 15.82 7.27 -1.14
N TYR A 245 14.62 6.94 -1.60
CA TYR A 245 14.38 5.87 -2.56
C TYR A 245 13.55 6.39 -3.72
N GLU A 246 13.96 6.08 -4.95
CA GLU A 246 13.19 6.41 -6.14
C GLU A 246 12.70 5.16 -6.86
N PHE A 247 11.50 5.20 -7.43
CA PHE A 247 10.93 4.07 -8.17
C PHE A 247 10.11 4.53 -9.38
N PRO A 248 10.12 3.73 -10.46
CA PRO A 248 9.29 3.99 -11.63
C PRO A 248 7.91 3.35 -11.49
N VAL A 249 6.94 3.90 -12.18
CA VAL A 249 5.74 3.17 -12.59
C VAL A 249 6.03 2.53 -13.96
N VAL A 250 6.04 1.20 -13.99
CA VAL A 250 6.32 0.42 -15.21
C VAL A 250 5.00 0.00 -15.86
N MET A 251 4.79 0.42 -17.09
CA MET A 251 3.62 -0.05 -17.86
C MET A 251 3.90 -1.44 -18.43
N ARG A 252 3.07 -2.40 -18.10
CA ARG A 252 3.16 -3.82 -18.56
C ARG A 252 2.49 -4.02 -19.92
N ASN A 253 1.41 -3.27 -20.16
CA ASN A 253 0.72 -3.14 -21.43
C ASN A 253 0.01 -1.78 -21.49
N SER A 254 -0.79 -1.52 -22.51
CA SER A 254 -1.52 -0.25 -22.68
C SER A 254 -2.55 0.04 -21.56
N GLN A 255 -2.95 -0.99 -20.80
CA GLN A 255 -4.02 -0.88 -19.80
C GLN A 255 -3.59 -1.17 -18.36
N TYR A 256 -2.40 -1.76 -18.16
CA TYR A 256 -1.96 -2.22 -16.87
C TYR A 256 -0.51 -1.86 -16.58
N GLY A 257 -0.27 -1.30 -15.41
CA GLY A 257 1.05 -0.98 -14.88
C GLY A 257 1.31 -1.62 -13.52
N SER A 258 2.52 -1.44 -13.03
CA SER A 258 2.93 -1.82 -11.67
C SER A 258 4.00 -0.87 -11.17
N PHE A 259 4.19 -0.80 -9.86
CA PHE A 259 5.39 -0.20 -9.32
C PHE A 259 6.60 -1.06 -9.70
N GLY A 260 7.69 -0.41 -10.08
CA GLY A 260 8.99 -1.04 -10.23
C GLY A 260 9.73 -1.09 -8.88
N TRP A 261 10.84 -1.84 -8.86
CA TRP A 261 11.74 -1.85 -7.71
C TRP A 261 12.36 -0.47 -7.49
N ALA A 262 12.39 -0.05 -6.25
CA ALA A 262 13.06 1.19 -5.88
C ALA A 262 14.57 0.98 -5.75
N LYS A 263 15.31 2.03 -6.03
CA LYS A 263 16.76 2.15 -5.79
C LYS A 263 17.04 3.34 -4.88
N LEU A 264 18.19 3.33 -4.23
CA LEU A 264 18.65 4.51 -3.50
C LEU A 264 18.77 5.68 -4.47
N TRP A 265 18.26 6.83 -4.05
CA TRP A 265 18.39 8.08 -4.78
C TRP A 265 19.60 8.82 -4.24
N GLU A 266 20.68 8.81 -5.04
CA GLU A 266 21.98 9.33 -4.62
C GLU A 266 22.05 10.86 -4.68
N ASP A 267 21.16 11.48 -5.44
CA ASP A 267 21.12 12.95 -5.67
C ASP A 267 20.03 13.67 -4.80
N ALA A 268 19.51 13.00 -3.76
CA ALA A 268 18.43 13.56 -2.92
C ALA A 268 18.92 14.52 -1.84
#